data_89a9b2e2edbcfbf1fd41ee89584000cf
#
_entry.id   89a9b2e2edbcfbf1fd41ee89584000cf
#
_cell.length_a   1.000
_cell.length_b   1.000
_cell.length_c   1.000
_cell.angle_alpha   90.00
_cell.angle_beta   90.00
_cell.angle_gamma   90.00
#
_symmetry.space_group_name_H-M   'P 1'
#
loop_
_entity.id
_entity.type
_entity.pdbx_description
1 polymer ?
#
loop_
_entity_poly.entity_id
_entity_poly.type
_entity_poly.pdbx_seq_one_letter_code
_entity_poly.pdbx_strand_id
1 'polypeptide(L)'
;MKFLNNYSNRELNIWAELILDILVSFYFFPKIFPLIIDGQLYSEALVGIIVNSIIIAIIYSIFVFGAINALTKREEKDERDYIYELKSYRISYYLSHGGILGIICLIVFNALYQENIGLLTPPKIAMILLIIALLSSSGKSLTQLFNYRKNI
;
A
#
# COMPACT_ATOMS: atom_id res chain seq x y z
N MET A 1 15.42 -22.67 11.90
CA MET A 1 14.53 -21.94 12.84
C MET A 1 15.23 -20.95 13.77
N LYS A 2 16.56 -20.82 13.79
CA LYS A 2 17.25 -19.80 14.64
C LYS A 2 17.04 -18.34 14.21
N PHE A 3 16.69 -18.06 12.95
CA PHE A 3 16.50 -16.70 12.44
C PHE A 3 15.22 -16.02 12.96
N LEU A 4 14.14 -16.78 13.17
CA LEU A 4 12.85 -16.24 13.62
C LEU A 4 12.84 -15.85 15.11
N ASN A 5 13.75 -16.41 15.92
CA ASN A 5 13.82 -16.10 17.36
C ASN A 5 14.45 -14.74 17.70
N ASN A 6 15.01 -14.03 16.71
CA ASN A 6 15.66 -12.73 16.94
C ASN A 6 14.75 -11.54 16.59
N TYR A 7 13.58 -11.76 16.01
CA TYR A 7 12.65 -10.70 15.62
C TYR A 7 11.36 -10.83 16.43
N SER A 8 10.85 -9.70 16.92
CA SER A 8 9.55 -9.67 17.57
C SER A 8 8.45 -10.01 16.56
N ASN A 9 7.34 -10.61 17.02
CA ASN A 9 6.16 -10.87 16.17
C ASN A 9 5.74 -9.61 15.40
N ARG A 10 5.87 -8.48 16.06
CA ARG A 10 5.50 -7.17 15.54
C ARG A 10 6.40 -6.72 14.40
N GLU A 11 7.71 -6.86 14.58
CA GLU A 11 8.67 -6.51 13.54
C GLU A 11 8.48 -7.39 12.29
N LEU A 12 8.20 -8.68 12.49
CA LEU A 12 7.86 -9.59 11.39
C LEU A 12 6.61 -9.16 10.64
N ASN A 13 5.57 -8.71 11.34
CA ASN A 13 4.35 -8.20 10.70
C ASN A 13 4.63 -6.94 9.87
N ILE A 14 5.44 -6.00 10.38
CA ILE A 14 5.80 -4.79 9.63
C ILE A 14 6.62 -5.14 8.37
N TRP A 15 7.56 -6.07 8.48
CA TRP A 15 8.30 -6.57 7.32
C TRP A 15 7.38 -7.26 6.32
N ALA A 16 6.42 -8.05 6.80
CA ALA A 16 5.44 -8.71 5.94
C ALA A 16 4.55 -7.70 5.19
N GLU A 17 4.09 -6.62 5.86
CA GLU A 17 3.37 -5.52 5.23
C GLU A 17 4.22 -4.87 4.12
N LEU A 18 5.49 -4.55 4.41
CA LEU A 18 6.37 -3.93 3.42
C LEU A 18 6.66 -4.84 2.23
N ILE A 19 6.87 -6.14 2.47
CA ILE A 19 7.07 -7.13 1.40
C ILE A 19 5.82 -7.24 0.53
N LEU A 20 4.63 -7.21 1.13
CA LEU A 20 3.36 -7.19 0.39
C LEU A 20 3.29 -5.99 -0.55
N ASP A 21 3.57 -4.79 -0.04
CA ASP A 21 3.55 -3.56 -0.83
C ASP A 21 4.54 -3.62 -2.02
N ILE A 22 5.74 -4.14 -1.76
CA ILE A 22 6.76 -4.35 -2.80
C ILE A 22 6.25 -5.36 -3.84
N LEU A 23 5.71 -6.50 -3.41
CA LEU A 23 5.22 -7.56 -4.30
C LEU A 23 4.09 -7.06 -5.20
N VAL A 24 3.11 -6.38 -4.62
CA VAL A 24 2.01 -5.78 -5.38
C VAL A 24 2.54 -4.72 -6.34
N SER A 25 3.49 -3.89 -5.92
CA SER A 25 4.12 -2.87 -6.76
C SER A 25 4.86 -3.48 -7.95
N PHE A 26 5.64 -4.53 -7.74
CA PHE A 26 6.35 -5.26 -8.80
C PHE A 26 5.40 -5.95 -9.80
N TYR A 27 4.23 -6.35 -9.38
CA TYR A 27 3.20 -6.88 -10.29
C TYR A 27 2.51 -5.76 -11.05
N PHE A 28 2.14 -4.68 -10.36
CA PHE A 28 1.27 -3.61 -10.85
C PHE A 28 1.98 -2.66 -11.81
N PHE A 29 3.12 -2.06 -11.41
CA PHE A 29 3.77 -1.01 -12.20
C PHE A 29 4.27 -1.48 -13.57
N PRO A 30 4.93 -2.64 -13.73
CA PRO A 30 5.39 -3.09 -15.05
C PRO A 30 4.24 -3.35 -16.03
N LYS A 31 3.06 -3.70 -15.53
CA LYS A 31 1.89 -3.97 -16.39
C LYS A 31 1.12 -2.71 -16.74
N ILE A 32 1.12 -1.72 -15.87
CA ILE A 32 0.44 -0.45 -16.11
C ILE A 32 1.25 0.48 -17.01
N PHE A 33 2.57 0.46 -16.89
CA PHE A 33 3.43 1.40 -17.60
C PHE A 33 3.23 1.35 -19.14
N PRO A 34 3.16 0.18 -19.79
CA PRO A 34 2.83 0.09 -21.22
C PRO A 34 1.46 0.68 -21.54
N LEU A 35 0.43 0.41 -20.73
CA LEU A 35 -0.93 0.92 -20.95
C LEU A 35 -1.01 2.46 -20.86
N ILE A 36 -0.15 3.07 -20.04
CA ILE A 36 -0.03 4.53 -19.96
C ILE A 36 0.58 5.08 -21.24
N ILE A 37 1.66 4.47 -21.73
CA ILE A 37 2.37 4.90 -22.95
C ILE A 37 1.47 4.76 -24.17
N ASP A 38 0.76 3.64 -24.28
CA ASP A 38 -0.11 3.33 -25.42
C ASP A 38 -1.48 4.04 -25.35
N GLY A 39 -1.75 4.83 -24.31
CA GLY A 39 -3.02 5.51 -24.11
C GLY A 39 -4.22 4.58 -23.85
N GLN A 40 -3.95 3.30 -23.55
CA GLN A 40 -4.97 2.25 -23.37
C GLN A 40 -5.50 2.12 -21.93
N LEU A 41 -5.49 3.20 -21.16
CA LEU A 41 -6.00 3.22 -19.77
C LEU A 41 -7.52 3.03 -19.65
N TYR A 42 -8.20 2.81 -20.75
CA TYR A 42 -9.66 2.50 -20.81
C TYR A 42 -9.95 1.01 -20.99
N SER A 43 -8.91 0.19 -21.13
CA SER A 43 -9.06 -1.21 -21.49
C SER A 43 -9.52 -2.08 -20.32
N GLU A 44 -10.19 -3.18 -20.63
CA GLU A 44 -10.51 -4.26 -19.68
C GLU A 44 -9.24 -4.82 -19.02
N ALA A 45 -8.09 -4.71 -19.69
CA ALA A 45 -6.79 -5.10 -19.16
C ALA A 45 -6.43 -4.33 -17.87
N LEU A 46 -6.76 -3.03 -17.80
CA LEU A 46 -6.53 -2.24 -16.58
C LEU A 46 -7.35 -2.77 -15.40
N VAL A 47 -8.61 -3.10 -15.64
CA VAL A 47 -9.48 -3.69 -14.60
C VAL A 47 -8.91 -5.03 -14.13
N GLY A 48 -8.49 -5.87 -15.06
CA GLY A 48 -7.86 -7.17 -14.76
C GLY A 48 -6.57 -7.01 -13.91
N ILE A 49 -5.73 -6.04 -14.21
CA ILE A 49 -4.51 -5.75 -13.43
C ILE A 49 -4.87 -5.34 -12.01
N ILE A 50 -5.85 -4.46 -11.83
CA ILE A 50 -6.29 -3.99 -10.51
C ILE A 50 -6.86 -5.15 -9.69
N VAL A 51 -7.79 -5.92 -10.27
CA VAL A 51 -8.41 -7.08 -9.61
C VAL A 51 -7.36 -8.10 -9.19
N ASN A 52 -6.43 -8.46 -10.08
CA ASN A 52 -5.36 -9.40 -9.76
C ASN A 52 -4.43 -8.86 -8.66
N SER A 53 -4.14 -7.55 -8.63
CA SER A 53 -3.36 -6.93 -7.54
C SER A 53 -4.05 -7.11 -6.19
N ILE A 54 -5.37 -6.92 -6.14
CA ILE A 54 -6.18 -7.12 -4.93
C ILE A 54 -6.17 -8.60 -4.50
N ILE A 55 -6.35 -9.51 -5.46
CA ILE A 55 -6.32 -10.96 -5.19
C ILE A 55 -4.96 -11.38 -4.61
N ILE A 56 -3.85 -10.90 -5.20
CA ILE A 56 -2.50 -11.16 -4.70
C ILE A 56 -2.38 -10.66 -3.25
N ALA A 57 -2.85 -9.45 -2.97
CA ALA A 57 -2.80 -8.88 -1.62
C ALA A 57 -3.61 -9.71 -0.61
N ILE A 58 -4.81 -10.17 -0.98
CA ILE A 58 -5.66 -11.00 -0.12
C ILE A 58 -4.99 -12.35 0.15
N ILE A 59 -4.54 -13.04 -0.89
CA ILE A 59 -3.90 -14.35 -0.76
C ILE A 59 -2.66 -14.25 0.12
N TYR A 60 -1.78 -13.29 -0.17
CA TYR A 60 -0.59 -13.05 0.64
C TYR A 60 -0.95 -12.79 2.11
N SER A 61 -1.92 -11.92 2.36
CA SER A 61 -2.34 -11.55 3.71
C SER A 61 -2.82 -12.76 4.51
N ILE A 62 -3.65 -13.60 3.92
CA ILE A 62 -4.16 -14.81 4.58
C ILE A 62 -3.02 -15.75 4.94
N PHE A 63 -2.12 -16.06 4.00
CA PHE A 63 -1.06 -17.03 4.24
C PHE A 63 0.06 -16.48 5.12
N VAL A 64 0.55 -15.30 4.88
CA VAL A 64 1.74 -14.77 5.57
C VAL A 64 1.39 -14.29 6.97
N PHE A 65 0.35 -13.47 7.13
CA PHE A 65 -0.05 -13.05 8.48
C PHE A 65 -0.64 -14.21 9.29
N GLY A 66 -1.34 -15.15 8.64
CA GLY A 66 -1.79 -16.38 9.27
C GLY A 66 -0.62 -17.21 9.80
N ALA A 67 0.43 -17.39 8.99
CA ALA A 67 1.64 -18.11 9.40
C ALA A 67 2.39 -17.39 10.53
N ILE A 68 2.58 -16.07 10.43
CA ILE A 68 3.23 -15.29 11.49
C ILE A 68 2.48 -15.44 12.81
N ASN A 69 1.15 -15.27 12.80
CA ASN A 69 0.33 -15.39 14.01
C ASN A 69 0.31 -16.81 14.59
N ALA A 70 0.44 -17.85 13.75
CA ALA A 70 0.49 -19.23 14.20
C ALA A 70 1.87 -19.63 14.78
N LEU A 71 2.95 -19.05 14.24
CA LEU A 71 4.33 -19.45 14.58
C LEU A 71 4.97 -18.59 15.68
N THR A 72 4.44 -17.39 15.92
CA THR A 72 5.04 -16.45 16.87
C THR A 72 4.10 -16.16 18.03
N LYS A 73 4.67 -16.01 19.26
CA LYS A 73 3.90 -15.59 20.42
C LYS A 73 3.56 -14.11 20.35
N ARG A 74 2.33 -13.78 20.71
CA ARG A 74 1.89 -12.40 20.83
C ARG A 74 2.58 -11.75 22.02
N GLU A 75 3.40 -10.74 21.75
CA GLU A 75 4.07 -9.95 22.79
C GLU A 75 3.19 -8.78 23.23
N GLU A 76 3.25 -8.43 24.52
CA GLU A 76 2.58 -7.24 25.03
C GLU A 76 3.23 -5.98 24.46
N LYS A 77 2.40 -4.96 24.17
CA LYS A 77 2.88 -3.69 23.62
C LYS A 77 3.55 -2.88 24.71
N ASP A 78 4.81 -2.46 24.47
CA ASP A 78 5.51 -1.45 25.28
C ASP A 78 5.05 -0.03 24.90
N GLU A 79 5.24 0.94 25.78
CA GLU A 79 4.93 2.37 25.51
C GLU A 79 5.60 2.89 24.26
N ARG A 80 6.84 2.49 24.01
CA ARG A 80 7.60 2.87 22.80
C ARG A 80 6.92 2.39 21.53
N ASP A 81 6.38 1.19 21.55
CA ASP A 81 5.68 0.61 20.41
C ASP A 81 4.45 1.43 20.03
N TYR A 82 3.68 1.89 21.02
CA TYR A 82 2.54 2.78 20.79
C TYR A 82 2.96 4.10 20.15
N ILE A 83 4.08 4.68 20.59
CA ILE A 83 4.60 5.94 20.04
C ILE A 83 5.02 5.74 18.56
N TYR A 84 5.72 4.64 18.25
CA TYR A 84 6.17 4.36 16.88
C TYR A 84 5.00 4.05 15.95
N GLU A 85 4.04 3.28 16.43
CA GLU A 85 2.81 2.97 15.73
C GLU A 85 2.01 4.26 15.45
N LEU A 86 1.83 5.12 16.45
CA LEU A 86 1.13 6.40 16.30
C LEU A 86 1.81 7.32 15.28
N LYS A 87 3.15 7.43 15.30
CA LYS A 87 3.89 8.22 14.31
C LYS A 87 3.71 7.66 12.90
N SER A 88 3.75 6.35 12.73
CA SER A 88 3.57 5.70 11.43
C SER A 88 2.16 5.87 10.89
N TYR A 89 1.12 5.73 11.74
CA TYR A 89 -0.26 5.99 11.36
C TYR A 89 -0.50 7.46 10.97
N ARG A 90 0.16 8.40 11.62
CA ARG A 90 0.05 9.81 11.25
C ARG A 90 0.54 10.07 9.83
N ILE A 91 1.65 9.45 9.41
CA ILE A 91 2.17 9.58 8.04
C ILE A 91 1.22 8.93 7.05
N SER A 92 0.76 7.71 7.34
CA SER A 92 -0.24 7.01 6.52
C SER A 92 -1.51 7.84 6.35
N TYR A 93 -1.98 8.43 7.44
CA TYR A 93 -3.16 9.29 7.44
C TYR A 93 -3.00 10.50 6.51
N TYR A 94 -1.87 11.22 6.59
CA TYR A 94 -1.62 12.37 5.72
C TYR A 94 -1.50 11.97 4.25
N LEU A 95 -0.83 10.85 3.95
CA LEU A 95 -0.72 10.34 2.59
C LEU A 95 -2.08 9.94 2.01
N SER A 96 -2.89 9.22 2.79
CA SER A 96 -4.24 8.80 2.37
C SER A 96 -5.16 9.99 2.16
N HIS A 97 -5.24 10.91 3.13
CA HIS A 97 -6.13 12.06 3.05
C HIS A 97 -5.70 13.04 1.96
N GLY A 98 -4.40 13.32 1.84
CA GLY A 98 -3.88 14.15 0.76
C GLY A 98 -4.15 13.53 -0.61
N GLY A 99 -3.99 12.23 -0.74
CA GLY A 99 -4.31 11.50 -1.96
C GLY A 99 -5.81 11.54 -2.31
N ILE A 100 -6.68 11.32 -1.33
CA ILE A 100 -8.14 11.39 -1.53
C ILE A 100 -8.57 12.81 -1.93
N LEU A 101 -8.06 13.83 -1.24
CA LEU A 101 -8.33 15.24 -1.62
C LEU A 101 -7.82 15.54 -3.03
N GLY A 102 -6.64 15.02 -3.40
CA GLY A 102 -6.12 15.12 -4.76
C GLY A 102 -7.06 14.51 -5.81
N ILE A 103 -7.63 13.33 -5.53
CA ILE A 103 -8.63 12.72 -6.44
C ILE A 103 -9.89 13.57 -6.52
N ILE A 104 -10.40 14.07 -5.41
CA ILE A 104 -11.58 14.94 -5.40
C ILE A 104 -11.31 16.18 -6.27
N CYS A 105 -10.16 16.82 -6.11
CA CYS A 105 -9.75 17.95 -6.97
C CYS A 105 -9.68 17.52 -8.44
N LEU A 106 -9.07 16.38 -8.76
CA LEU A 106 -9.01 15.88 -10.14
C LEU A 106 -10.39 15.65 -10.75
N ILE A 107 -11.33 15.08 -9.99
CA ILE A 107 -12.72 14.88 -10.44
C ILE A 107 -13.39 16.22 -10.73
N VAL A 108 -13.26 17.21 -9.84
CA VAL A 108 -13.83 18.55 -10.03
C VAL A 108 -13.21 19.25 -11.23
N PHE A 109 -11.87 19.23 -11.35
CA PHE A 109 -11.18 19.80 -12.50
C PHE A 109 -11.56 19.10 -13.81
N ASN A 110 -11.70 17.78 -13.80
CA ASN A 110 -12.13 17.04 -14.97
C ASN A 110 -13.56 17.42 -15.42
N ALA A 111 -14.46 17.66 -14.45
CA ALA A 111 -15.81 18.12 -14.74
C ALA A 111 -15.85 19.53 -15.37
N LEU A 112 -14.91 20.40 -14.98
CA LEU A 112 -14.86 21.80 -15.46
C LEU A 112 -14.05 21.95 -16.78
N TYR A 113 -13.02 21.14 -16.98
CA TYR A 113 -12.03 21.28 -18.06
C TYR A 113 -11.81 19.95 -18.80
N GLN A 114 -12.89 19.24 -19.13
CA GLN A 114 -12.85 17.89 -19.73
C GLN A 114 -12.06 17.84 -21.06
N GLU A 115 -12.11 18.92 -21.85
CA GLU A 115 -11.43 19.02 -23.15
C GLU A 115 -9.89 19.02 -23.01
N ASN A 116 -9.35 19.49 -21.89
CA ASN A 116 -7.91 19.68 -21.68
C ASN A 116 -7.23 18.53 -20.94
N ILE A 117 -7.96 17.79 -20.10
CA ILE A 117 -7.39 16.79 -19.18
C ILE A 117 -7.70 15.35 -19.64
N GLY A 118 -8.63 15.20 -20.59
CA GLY A 118 -9.14 13.90 -21.03
C GLY A 118 -10.08 13.25 -20.02
N LEU A 119 -10.79 12.21 -20.44
CA LEU A 119 -11.84 11.59 -19.64
C LEU A 119 -11.26 10.84 -18.43
N LEU A 120 -11.71 11.23 -17.24
CA LEU A 120 -11.39 10.51 -16.00
C LEU A 120 -12.38 9.35 -15.83
N THR A 121 -11.96 8.16 -16.23
CA THR A 121 -12.79 6.95 -16.16
C THR A 121 -12.73 6.27 -14.79
N PRO A 122 -13.75 5.49 -14.39
CA PRO A 122 -13.72 4.72 -13.14
C PRO A 122 -12.46 3.84 -12.97
N PRO A 123 -11.95 3.14 -14.00
CA PRO A 123 -10.70 2.38 -13.87
C PRO A 123 -9.48 3.27 -13.57
N LYS A 124 -9.39 4.48 -14.14
CA LYS A 124 -8.31 5.42 -13.81
C LYS A 124 -8.37 5.88 -12.35
N ILE A 125 -9.57 6.16 -11.86
CA ILE A 125 -9.77 6.52 -10.44
C ILE A 125 -9.34 5.36 -9.54
N ALA A 126 -9.77 4.13 -9.85
CA ALA A 126 -9.39 2.94 -9.10
C ALA A 126 -7.87 2.71 -9.11
N MET A 127 -7.19 2.94 -10.24
CA MET A 127 -5.74 2.88 -10.35
C MET A 127 -5.06 3.89 -9.41
N ILE A 128 -5.51 5.14 -9.40
CA ILE A 128 -4.94 6.19 -8.55
C ILE A 128 -5.18 5.85 -7.07
N LEU A 129 -6.36 5.36 -6.70
CA LEU A 129 -6.68 4.92 -5.34
C LEU A 129 -5.75 3.79 -4.89
N LEU A 130 -5.47 2.81 -5.76
CA LEU A 130 -4.55 1.71 -5.45
C LEU A 130 -3.13 2.22 -5.23
N ILE A 131 -2.66 3.18 -6.03
CA ILE A 131 -1.35 3.82 -5.85
C ILE A 131 -1.29 4.56 -4.50
N ILE A 132 -2.33 5.30 -4.14
CA ILE A 132 -2.41 6.01 -2.85
C ILE A 132 -2.39 5.01 -1.69
N ALA A 133 -3.12 3.91 -1.80
CA ALA A 133 -3.13 2.86 -0.79
C ALA A 133 -1.74 2.24 -0.60
N LEU A 134 -1.03 1.90 -1.68
CA LEU A 134 0.34 1.38 -1.64
C LEU A 134 1.32 2.39 -1.02
N LEU A 135 1.27 3.65 -1.41
CA LEU A 135 2.12 4.70 -0.84
C LEU A 135 1.86 4.92 0.65
N SER A 136 0.60 4.90 1.05
CA SER A 136 0.18 5.07 2.44
C SER A 136 0.63 3.90 3.31
N SER A 137 0.47 2.66 2.84
CA SER A 137 0.91 1.44 3.51
C SER A 137 2.43 1.38 3.63
N SER A 138 3.15 1.59 2.52
CA SER A 138 4.60 1.61 2.51
C SER A 138 5.17 2.72 3.41
N GLY A 139 4.57 3.92 3.39
CA GLY A 139 4.95 5.04 4.25
C GLY A 139 4.80 4.70 5.74
N LYS A 140 3.72 4.02 6.13
CA LYS A 140 3.50 3.51 7.49
C LYS A 140 4.61 2.53 7.87
N SER A 141 4.80 1.48 7.07
CA SER A 141 5.73 0.37 7.37
C SER A 141 7.18 0.87 7.43
N LEU A 142 7.61 1.71 6.49
CA LEU A 142 8.94 2.31 6.48
C LEU A 142 9.17 3.20 7.70
N THR A 143 8.21 4.05 8.05
CA THR A 143 8.33 4.93 9.22
C THR A 143 8.45 4.12 10.51
N GLN A 144 7.67 3.05 10.62
CA GLN A 144 7.69 2.19 11.79
C GLN A 144 9.04 1.47 11.91
N LEU A 145 9.54 0.86 10.84
CA LEU A 145 10.85 0.20 10.80
C LEU A 145 11.99 1.18 11.10
N PHE A 146 11.93 2.40 10.55
CA PHE A 146 12.93 3.42 10.82
C PHE A 146 13.00 3.80 12.31
N ASN A 147 11.84 3.98 12.96
CA ASN A 147 11.78 4.30 14.39
C ASN A 147 12.28 3.15 15.26
N TYR A 148 12.00 1.89 14.90
CA TYR A 148 12.54 0.74 15.60
C TYR A 148 14.07 0.67 15.51
N ARG A 149 14.66 0.94 14.34
CA ARG A 149 16.11 0.87 14.13
C ARG A 149 16.89 2.04 14.68
N LYS A 150 16.31 3.24 14.75
CA LYS A 150 17.00 4.45 15.24
C LYS A 150 17.26 4.42 16.75
N ASN A 151 16.53 3.59 17.49
CA ASN A 151 16.58 3.55 18.95
C ASN A 151 17.19 2.23 19.49
N ILE A 152 17.88 1.48 18.62
CA ILE A 152 18.81 0.42 18.98
C ILE A 152 20.20 1.00 18.99
#